data_6af9fc7640e72622f317f33425553e3b
#
_entry.id   6af9fc7640e72622f317f33425553e3b
#
_cell.length_a   1.000
_cell.length_b   1.000
_cell.length_c   1.000
_cell.angle_alpha   90.00
_cell.angle_beta   90.00
_cell.angle_gamma   90.00
#
_symmetry.space_group_name_H-M   'P 1'
#
loop_
_entity.id
_entity.type
_entity.pdbx_description
1 polymer ?
#
loop_
_entity_poly.entity_id
_entity_poly.type
_entity_poly.pdbx_seq_one_letter_code
_entity_poly.pdbx_strand_id
1 'polypeptide(L)'
;RRTATFSKRKKIFLVSTPTIKGLSNIEREFELSDKRYYLVPCPYCGGFQRLEWSQIRAEDNNALYECIHCGKLIGEHYKTQMLANGHWQPTAPSDGLTAGFHLSSLYSPVGWLSWKECVDIYEKTKKNPSLTHGFRNTILGETYEAESDAPEWQRLYEKRETYPIGTIPMGGLFLTAGVDI
;
A
#
# COMPACT_ATOMS: atom_id res chain seq x y z
N ARG A 1 -16.78 8.58 -18.27
CA ARG A 1 -17.00 10.04 -18.47
C ARG A 1 -18.45 10.39 -18.82
N ARG A 2 -19.36 9.42 -18.93
CA ARG A 2 -20.80 9.66 -19.13
C ARG A 2 -21.49 10.42 -17.98
N THR A 3 -20.88 10.37 -16.76
CA THR A 3 -21.38 11.09 -15.58
C THR A 3 -21.13 12.60 -15.63
N ALA A 4 -20.33 13.11 -16.56
CA ALA A 4 -20.02 14.53 -16.69
C ALA A 4 -21.27 15.38 -17.00
N THR A 5 -22.27 14.81 -17.69
CA THR A 5 -23.52 15.48 -18.04
C THR A 5 -24.34 15.93 -16.81
N PHE A 6 -24.16 15.25 -15.65
CA PHE A 6 -24.90 15.53 -14.42
C PHE A 6 -24.01 16.13 -13.33
N SER A 7 -23.31 17.22 -13.64
CA SER A 7 -22.26 17.82 -12.81
C SER A 7 -22.64 18.07 -11.35
N LYS A 8 -23.88 18.48 -11.06
CA LYS A 8 -24.34 18.83 -9.71
C LYS A 8 -24.90 17.66 -8.90
N ARG A 9 -25.24 16.53 -9.53
CA ARG A 9 -25.90 15.37 -8.87
C ARG A 9 -25.17 14.04 -9.06
N LYS A 10 -23.98 14.07 -9.66
CA LYS A 10 -23.19 12.86 -9.86
C LYS A 10 -22.53 12.43 -8.56
N LYS A 11 -22.54 11.11 -8.32
CA LYS A 11 -21.66 10.46 -7.35
C LYS A 11 -20.82 9.46 -8.10
N ILE A 12 -19.52 9.45 -7.85
CA ILE A 12 -18.57 8.50 -8.42
C ILE A 12 -18.02 7.70 -7.25
N PHE A 13 -18.13 6.39 -7.34
CA PHE A 13 -17.61 5.46 -6.36
C PHE A 13 -16.59 4.56 -7.03
N LEU A 14 -15.34 4.61 -6.55
CA LEU A 14 -14.21 3.84 -7.05
C LEU A 14 -13.78 2.88 -5.97
N VAL A 15 -13.74 1.59 -6.28
CA VAL A 15 -13.26 0.53 -5.38
C VAL A 15 -12.30 -0.35 -6.17
N SER A 16 -11.10 -0.51 -5.65
CA SER A 16 -10.10 -1.40 -6.21
C SER A 16 -9.02 -1.69 -5.18
N THR A 17 -8.33 -2.80 -5.32
CA THR A 17 -7.02 -2.98 -4.70
C THR A 17 -5.98 -2.21 -5.50
N PRO A 18 -4.99 -1.57 -4.84
CA PRO A 18 -3.89 -0.92 -5.53
C PRO A 18 -2.99 -1.96 -6.21
N THR A 19 -2.17 -1.52 -7.17
CA THR A 19 -1.24 -2.37 -7.89
C THR A 19 0.21 -1.89 -7.70
N ILE A 20 0.89 -1.54 -8.76
CA ILE A 20 2.26 -1.02 -8.73
C ILE A 20 2.22 0.46 -8.34
N LYS A 21 3.12 0.87 -7.45
CA LYS A 21 3.26 2.26 -7.01
C LYS A 21 3.49 3.19 -8.21
N GLY A 22 2.77 4.30 -8.23
CA GLY A 22 2.81 5.30 -9.30
C GLY A 22 2.02 4.93 -10.57
N LEU A 23 1.66 3.65 -10.77
CA LEU A 23 0.85 3.20 -11.91
C LEU A 23 -0.60 2.86 -11.52
N SER A 24 -0.89 2.75 -10.25
CA SER A 24 -2.20 2.38 -9.73
C SER A 24 -3.19 3.56 -9.82
N ASN A 25 -4.28 3.40 -10.59
CA ASN A 25 -5.30 4.43 -10.69
C ASN A 25 -5.99 4.72 -9.34
N ILE A 26 -6.25 3.69 -8.52
CA ILE A 26 -6.88 3.88 -7.21
C ILE A 26 -5.96 4.61 -6.23
N GLU A 27 -4.64 4.35 -6.30
CA GLU A 27 -3.65 5.11 -5.52
C GLU A 27 -3.69 6.59 -5.89
N ARG A 28 -3.65 6.91 -7.18
CA ARG A 28 -3.72 8.30 -7.65
C ARG A 28 -4.98 9.01 -7.17
N GLU A 29 -6.14 8.37 -7.25
CA GLU A 29 -7.39 8.95 -6.76
C GLU A 29 -7.39 9.11 -5.23
N PHE A 30 -6.79 8.17 -4.50
CA PHE A 30 -6.61 8.27 -3.05
C PHE A 30 -5.65 9.40 -2.68
N GLU A 31 -4.54 9.58 -3.41
CA GLU A 31 -3.57 10.67 -3.20
C GLU A 31 -4.17 12.07 -3.41
N LEU A 32 -5.19 12.19 -4.28
CA LEU A 32 -5.92 13.43 -4.53
C LEU A 32 -7.09 13.68 -3.56
N SER A 33 -7.33 12.77 -2.62
CA SER A 33 -8.42 12.83 -1.64
C SER A 33 -7.96 13.32 -0.26
N ASP A 34 -8.89 13.33 0.71
CA ASP A 34 -8.58 13.63 2.11
C ASP A 34 -7.90 12.47 2.87
N LYS A 35 -7.59 11.35 2.21
CA LYS A 35 -6.82 10.20 2.71
C LYS A 35 -7.26 9.72 4.09
N ARG A 36 -8.47 9.19 4.18
CA ARG A 36 -9.03 8.71 5.45
C ARG A 36 -8.50 7.33 5.79
N TYR A 37 -8.05 7.19 7.02
CA TYR A 37 -7.74 5.92 7.66
C TYR A 37 -8.72 5.65 8.79
N TYR A 38 -9.06 4.38 8.99
CA TYR A 38 -9.92 3.98 10.09
C TYR A 38 -9.08 3.76 11.34
N LEU A 39 -9.32 4.58 12.36
CA LEU A 39 -8.65 4.48 13.65
C LEU A 39 -9.51 3.71 14.63
N VAL A 40 -8.89 2.81 15.38
CA VAL A 40 -9.55 1.99 16.41
C VAL A 40 -8.91 2.22 17.77
N PRO A 41 -9.69 2.26 18.86
CA PRO A 41 -9.14 2.46 20.19
C PRO A 41 -8.48 1.17 20.72
N CYS A 42 -7.35 1.31 21.40
CA CYS A 42 -6.76 0.23 22.15
C CYS A 42 -7.66 -0.15 23.35
N PRO A 43 -7.98 -1.43 23.59
CA PRO A 43 -8.83 -1.84 24.71
C PRO A 43 -8.20 -1.62 26.09
N TYR A 44 -6.88 -1.40 26.15
CA TYR A 44 -6.16 -1.21 27.42
C TYR A 44 -5.88 0.24 27.79
N CYS A 45 -5.51 1.07 26.80
CA CYS A 45 -5.15 2.47 27.05
C CYS A 45 -6.07 3.49 26.40
N GLY A 46 -7.03 3.05 25.57
CA GLY A 46 -7.95 3.93 24.86
C GLY A 46 -7.32 4.72 23.69
N GLY A 47 -6.01 4.65 23.49
CA GLY A 47 -5.33 5.36 22.41
C GLY A 47 -5.79 4.89 21.04
N PHE A 48 -6.18 5.84 20.17
CA PHE A 48 -6.61 5.55 18.81
C PHE A 48 -5.41 5.28 17.90
N GLN A 49 -5.50 4.23 17.10
CA GLN A 49 -4.43 3.79 16.23
C GLN A 49 -4.97 3.18 14.94
N ARG A 50 -4.19 3.30 13.86
CA ARG A 50 -4.40 2.55 12.63
C ARG A 50 -3.88 1.12 12.84
N LEU A 51 -4.57 0.12 12.29
CA LEU A 51 -4.02 -1.24 12.27
C LEU A 51 -3.00 -1.36 11.14
N GLU A 52 -1.75 -1.64 11.52
CA GLU A 52 -0.61 -1.77 10.62
C GLU A 52 0.03 -3.15 10.73
N TRP A 53 0.51 -3.66 9.61
CA TRP A 53 1.14 -4.98 9.55
C TRP A 53 2.37 -5.08 10.46
N SER A 54 3.14 -3.99 10.57
CA SER A 54 4.34 -3.90 11.42
C SER A 54 4.08 -4.16 12.90
N GLN A 55 2.84 -4.03 13.36
CA GLN A 55 2.42 -4.24 14.74
C GLN A 55 1.87 -5.66 15.00
N ILE A 56 1.76 -6.51 13.99
CA ILE A 56 1.37 -7.90 14.18
C ILE A 56 2.55 -8.69 14.77
N ARG A 57 2.27 -9.40 15.88
CA ARG A 57 3.20 -10.31 16.54
C ARG A 57 2.66 -11.72 16.40
N ALA A 58 3.44 -12.59 15.74
CA ALA A 58 3.15 -14.01 15.65
C ALA A 58 3.75 -14.70 16.86
N GLU A 59 2.94 -15.40 17.65
CA GLU A 59 3.36 -16.22 18.78
C GLU A 59 2.81 -17.63 18.58
N ASP A 60 3.70 -18.61 18.45
CA ASP A 60 3.40 -20.02 18.24
C ASP A 60 2.31 -20.25 17.19
N ASN A 61 1.09 -20.55 17.61
CA ASN A 61 -0.07 -20.77 16.75
C ASN A 61 -1.11 -19.64 16.83
N ASN A 62 -0.72 -18.43 17.22
CA ASN A 62 -1.60 -17.28 17.36
C ASN A 62 -0.98 -16.02 16.73
N ALA A 63 -1.78 -14.98 16.59
CA ALA A 63 -1.34 -13.65 16.20
C ALA A 63 -1.98 -12.59 17.10
N LEU A 64 -1.17 -11.69 17.59
CA LEU A 64 -1.56 -10.61 18.49
C LEU A 64 -1.21 -9.27 17.84
N TYR A 65 -1.91 -8.23 18.19
CA TYR A 65 -1.62 -6.87 17.75
C TYR A 65 -0.94 -6.08 18.88
N GLU A 66 0.24 -5.56 18.66
CA GLU A 66 0.94 -4.71 19.61
C GLU A 66 0.45 -3.26 19.50
N CYS A 67 -0.02 -2.69 20.61
CA CYS A 67 -0.47 -1.31 20.65
C CYS A 67 0.70 -0.32 20.50
N ILE A 68 0.60 0.62 19.58
CA ILE A 68 1.65 1.63 19.33
C ILE A 68 1.82 2.62 20.50
N HIS A 69 0.81 2.76 21.37
CA HIS A 69 0.83 3.72 22.48
C HIS A 69 1.33 3.11 23.80
N CYS A 70 0.89 1.89 24.12
CA CYS A 70 1.20 1.26 25.42
C CYS A 70 2.00 -0.05 25.33
N GLY A 71 2.29 -0.54 24.10
CA GLY A 71 3.06 -1.77 23.88
C GLY A 71 2.36 -3.08 24.30
N LYS A 72 1.12 -3.01 24.79
CA LYS A 72 0.39 -4.22 25.18
C LYS A 72 -0.06 -5.02 23.98
N LEU A 73 0.02 -6.34 24.10
CA LEU A 73 -0.46 -7.27 23.08
C LEU A 73 -1.98 -7.44 23.18
N ILE A 74 -2.67 -7.23 22.09
CA ILE A 74 -4.12 -7.24 21.98
C ILE A 74 -4.52 -8.53 21.26
N GLY A 75 -5.36 -9.34 21.90
CA GLY A 75 -5.93 -10.54 21.28
C GLY A 75 -7.05 -10.20 20.31
N GLU A 76 -7.22 -11.03 19.29
CA GLU A 76 -8.20 -10.78 18.22
C GLU A 76 -9.66 -10.71 18.71
N HIS A 77 -9.99 -11.32 19.85
CA HIS A 77 -11.32 -11.24 20.45
C HIS A 77 -11.77 -9.80 20.79
N TYR A 78 -10.82 -8.87 20.98
CA TYR A 78 -11.13 -7.45 21.17
C TYR A 78 -11.48 -6.74 19.87
N LYS A 79 -11.16 -7.32 18.71
CA LYS A 79 -11.27 -6.68 17.39
C LYS A 79 -12.69 -6.15 17.10
N THR A 80 -13.72 -6.94 17.43
CA THR A 80 -15.11 -6.50 17.23
C THR A 80 -15.43 -5.21 17.99
N GLN A 81 -15.01 -5.14 19.27
CA GLN A 81 -15.20 -3.94 20.10
C GLN A 81 -14.37 -2.75 19.57
N MET A 82 -13.14 -3.01 19.19
CA MET A 82 -12.26 -1.98 18.61
C MET A 82 -12.87 -1.40 17.32
N LEU A 83 -13.35 -2.26 16.42
CA LEU A 83 -13.98 -1.83 15.17
C LEU A 83 -15.28 -1.06 15.41
N ALA A 84 -16.10 -1.48 16.37
CA ALA A 84 -17.36 -0.79 16.69
C ALA A 84 -17.15 0.63 17.25
N ASN A 85 -16.02 0.87 17.93
CA ASN A 85 -15.68 2.15 18.54
C ASN A 85 -14.66 2.97 17.73
N GLY A 86 -14.36 2.53 16.51
CA GLY A 86 -13.46 3.25 15.61
C GLY A 86 -14.13 4.41 14.87
N HIS A 87 -13.31 5.22 14.21
CA HIS A 87 -13.78 6.30 13.35
C HIS A 87 -12.82 6.56 12.18
N TRP A 88 -13.34 7.17 11.14
CA TRP A 88 -12.54 7.62 10.00
C TRP A 88 -11.86 8.95 10.30
N GLN A 89 -10.54 8.99 10.13
CA GLN A 89 -9.75 10.20 10.33
C GLN A 89 -9.14 10.65 9.00
N PRO A 90 -9.51 11.86 8.50
CA PRO A 90 -8.79 12.48 7.38
C PRO A 90 -7.36 12.81 7.78
N THR A 91 -6.40 12.58 6.89
CA THR A 91 -4.97 12.85 7.13
C THR A 91 -4.37 13.86 6.15
N ALA A 92 -5.13 14.28 5.14
CA ALA A 92 -4.71 15.30 4.17
C ALA A 92 -5.81 16.35 3.97
N PRO A 93 -5.44 17.60 3.66
CA PRO A 93 -6.39 18.61 3.21
C PRO A 93 -6.99 18.18 1.87
N SER A 94 -8.26 18.45 1.66
CA SER A 94 -8.96 18.16 0.41
C SER A 94 -9.85 19.31 -0.01
N ASP A 95 -10.37 19.22 -1.24
CA ASP A 95 -11.35 20.15 -1.80
C ASP A 95 -12.76 20.00 -1.18
N GLY A 96 -12.93 19.06 -0.24
CA GLY A 96 -14.22 18.72 0.37
C GLY A 96 -15.18 17.94 -0.54
N LEU A 97 -14.79 17.64 -1.77
CA LEU A 97 -15.59 16.93 -2.76
C LEU A 97 -15.20 15.45 -2.90
N THR A 98 -13.93 15.14 -2.64
CA THR A 98 -13.38 13.80 -2.81
C THR A 98 -12.93 13.24 -1.46
N ALA A 99 -13.62 12.19 -1.00
CA ALA A 99 -13.24 11.41 0.17
C ALA A 99 -12.57 10.11 -0.25
N GLY A 100 -11.35 9.86 0.22
CA GLY A 100 -10.63 8.61 0.00
C GLY A 100 -10.59 7.77 1.28
N PHE A 101 -10.76 6.47 1.15
CA PHE A 101 -10.79 5.54 2.28
C PHE A 101 -9.80 4.40 2.03
N HIS A 102 -8.93 4.15 2.98
CA HIS A 102 -8.04 3.00 2.97
C HIS A 102 -8.43 2.02 4.07
N LEU A 103 -8.58 0.75 3.72
CA LEU A 103 -8.89 -0.32 4.66
C LEU A 103 -8.15 -1.60 4.26
N SER A 104 -7.34 -2.13 5.17
CA SER A 104 -6.65 -3.41 4.99
C SER A 104 -7.49 -4.58 5.51
N SER A 105 -7.10 -5.81 5.16
CA SER A 105 -7.75 -7.02 5.70
C SER A 105 -7.51 -7.22 7.21
N LEU A 106 -6.61 -6.46 7.83
CA LEU A 106 -6.45 -6.47 9.29
C LEU A 106 -7.72 -6.02 10.02
N TYR A 107 -8.59 -5.27 9.34
CA TYR A 107 -9.90 -4.83 9.83
C TYR A 107 -11.03 -5.82 9.53
N SER A 108 -10.75 -6.99 8.94
CA SER A 108 -11.78 -8.00 8.68
C SER A 108 -12.49 -8.40 9.97
N PRO A 109 -13.83 -8.49 9.96
CA PRO A 109 -14.58 -8.94 11.13
C PRO A 109 -14.09 -10.30 11.64
N VAL A 110 -14.25 -10.54 12.94
CA VAL A 110 -13.97 -11.85 13.55
C VAL A 110 -14.82 -12.93 12.85
N GLY A 111 -14.17 -14.02 12.44
CA GLY A 111 -14.80 -15.11 11.69
C GLY A 111 -14.73 -14.98 10.17
N TRP A 112 -14.16 -13.89 9.62
CA TRP A 112 -13.90 -13.74 8.18
C TRP A 112 -12.43 -14.06 7.87
N LEU A 113 -11.53 -13.10 8.12
CA LEU A 113 -10.09 -13.27 7.97
C LEU A 113 -9.40 -12.84 9.25
N SER A 114 -8.82 -13.79 9.96
CA SER A 114 -8.13 -13.54 11.24
C SER A 114 -6.73 -12.96 11.03
N TRP A 115 -6.20 -12.33 12.06
CA TRP A 115 -4.79 -11.90 12.05
C TRP A 115 -3.83 -13.08 11.88
N LYS A 116 -4.19 -14.24 12.46
CA LYS A 116 -3.40 -15.48 12.30
C LYS A 116 -3.40 -15.93 10.83
N GLU A 117 -4.54 -15.94 10.16
CA GLU A 117 -4.61 -16.28 8.73
C GLU A 117 -3.82 -15.30 7.87
N CYS A 118 -3.82 -14.00 8.20
CA CYS A 118 -2.95 -13.02 7.53
C CYS A 118 -1.47 -13.38 7.69
N VAL A 119 -1.04 -13.80 8.89
CA VAL A 119 0.33 -14.28 9.15
C VAL A 119 0.63 -15.53 8.31
N ASP A 120 -0.28 -16.49 8.27
CA ASP A 120 -0.09 -17.74 7.52
C ASP A 120 0.03 -17.49 6.00
N ILE A 121 -0.76 -16.55 5.48
CA ILE A 121 -0.66 -16.11 4.09
C ILE A 121 0.72 -15.48 3.85
N TYR A 122 1.14 -14.58 4.73
CA TYR A 122 2.45 -13.92 4.62
C TYR A 122 3.62 -14.91 4.66
N GLU A 123 3.62 -15.86 5.59
CA GLU A 123 4.68 -16.90 5.68
C GLU A 123 4.79 -17.75 4.40
N LYS A 124 3.66 -18.02 3.75
CA LYS A 124 3.65 -18.69 2.44
C LYS A 124 4.28 -17.80 1.35
N THR A 125 4.09 -16.49 1.40
CA THR A 125 4.65 -15.57 0.41
C THR A 125 6.16 -15.38 0.57
N LYS A 126 6.71 -15.47 1.78
CA LYS A 126 8.17 -15.38 2.03
C LYS A 126 8.97 -16.39 1.22
N LYS A 127 8.40 -17.55 0.95
CA LYS A 127 9.03 -18.62 0.16
C LYS A 127 9.01 -18.35 -1.35
N ASN A 128 8.20 -17.40 -1.80
CA ASN A 128 8.07 -17.03 -3.21
C ASN A 128 7.90 -15.50 -3.35
N PRO A 129 8.97 -14.77 -3.69
CA PRO A 129 8.94 -13.31 -3.79
C PRO A 129 7.84 -12.77 -4.72
N SER A 130 7.49 -13.49 -5.79
CA SER A 130 6.42 -13.08 -6.71
C SER A 130 5.04 -13.02 -6.05
N LEU A 131 4.81 -13.73 -4.93
CA LEU A 131 3.56 -13.71 -4.17
C LEU A 131 3.50 -12.59 -3.14
N THR A 132 4.65 -11.99 -2.79
CA THR A 132 4.72 -10.88 -1.82
C THR A 132 3.94 -9.66 -2.32
N HIS A 133 3.93 -9.42 -3.62
CA HIS A 133 3.12 -8.37 -4.25
C HIS A 133 1.63 -8.56 -3.97
N GLY A 134 1.16 -9.81 -4.16
CA GLY A 134 -0.23 -10.18 -3.90
C GLY A 134 -0.64 -9.90 -2.45
N PHE A 135 0.20 -10.25 -1.49
CA PHE A 135 -0.05 -9.98 -0.08
C PHE A 135 -0.18 -8.47 0.20
N ARG A 136 0.76 -7.65 -0.28
CA ARG A 136 0.67 -6.21 -0.08
C ARG A 136 -0.57 -5.62 -0.73
N ASN A 137 -0.85 -5.98 -1.96
CA ASN A 137 -1.98 -5.41 -2.69
C ASN A 137 -3.33 -5.88 -2.14
N THR A 138 -3.50 -7.19 -1.86
CA THR A 138 -4.82 -7.74 -1.52
C THR A 138 -5.10 -7.79 -0.02
N ILE A 139 -4.08 -8.03 0.82
CA ILE A 139 -4.26 -8.11 2.27
C ILE A 139 -4.07 -6.74 2.92
N LEU A 140 -3.02 -6.01 2.54
CA LEU A 140 -2.74 -4.71 3.15
C LEU A 140 -3.42 -3.55 2.43
N GLY A 141 -3.85 -3.74 1.17
CA GLY A 141 -4.40 -2.66 0.36
C GLY A 141 -3.34 -1.60 0.02
N GLU A 142 -2.07 -2.00 -0.05
CA GLU A 142 -0.92 -1.13 -0.30
C GLU A 142 -0.35 -1.38 -1.69
N THR A 143 0.24 -0.36 -2.31
CA THR A 143 0.98 -0.51 -3.54
C THR A 143 2.27 -1.29 -3.32
N TYR A 144 2.72 -1.94 -4.37
CA TYR A 144 4.01 -2.63 -4.40
C TYR A 144 5.00 -1.82 -5.24
N GLU A 145 6.20 -1.62 -4.70
CA GLU A 145 7.35 -1.17 -5.48
C GLU A 145 7.98 -2.41 -6.13
N ALA A 146 7.88 -2.51 -7.45
CA ALA A 146 8.66 -3.50 -8.15
C ALA A 146 10.15 -3.16 -7.94
N GLU A 147 10.89 -4.05 -7.30
CA GLU A 147 12.35 -3.99 -7.38
C GLU A 147 12.67 -4.16 -8.87
N SER A 148 13.01 -3.06 -9.53
CA SER A 148 13.45 -3.16 -10.91
C SER A 148 14.82 -3.81 -10.92
N ASP A 149 14.99 -4.88 -11.68
CA ASP A 149 16.30 -5.41 -12.09
C ASP A 149 17.06 -4.39 -12.98
N ALA A 150 16.50 -3.20 -13.16
CA ALA A 150 17.18 -2.13 -13.87
C ALA A 150 18.45 -1.76 -13.09
N PRO A 151 19.62 -1.86 -13.72
CA PRO A 151 20.87 -1.45 -13.08
C PRO A 151 20.72 0.01 -12.66
N GLU A 152 21.25 0.32 -11.45
CA GLU A 152 21.23 1.69 -10.93
C GLU A 152 21.76 2.63 -12.02
N TRP A 153 20.95 3.64 -12.37
CA TRP A 153 21.29 4.59 -13.44
C TRP A 153 22.65 5.24 -13.23
N GLN A 154 23.06 5.40 -11.96
CA GLN A 154 24.39 5.89 -11.57
C GLN A 154 25.51 5.01 -12.08
N ARG A 155 25.39 3.68 -11.97
CA ARG A 155 26.36 2.73 -12.51
C ARG A 155 26.48 2.80 -14.03
N LEU A 156 25.38 3.03 -14.72
CA LEU A 156 25.39 3.23 -16.17
C LEU A 156 26.03 4.59 -16.53
N TYR A 157 25.68 5.63 -15.76
CA TYR A 157 26.24 6.96 -15.94
C TYR A 157 27.75 7.00 -15.69
N GLU A 158 28.26 6.31 -14.67
CA GLU A 158 29.70 6.20 -14.35
C GLU A 158 30.48 5.43 -15.42
N LYS A 159 29.84 4.49 -16.10
CA LYS A 159 30.42 3.72 -17.20
C LYS A 159 30.41 4.43 -18.55
N ARG A 160 29.80 5.63 -18.63
CA ARG A 160 29.78 6.40 -19.87
C ARG A 160 31.20 6.79 -20.27
N GLU A 161 31.49 6.63 -21.53
CA GLU A 161 32.74 7.10 -22.13
C GLU A 161 32.55 8.56 -22.60
N THR A 162 33.64 9.34 -22.56
CA THR A 162 33.65 10.73 -23.04
C THR A 162 34.24 10.79 -24.42
N TYR A 163 33.40 10.95 -25.42
CA TYR A 163 33.83 11.15 -26.82
C TYR A 163 33.02 12.31 -27.45
N PRO A 164 33.58 12.97 -28.50
CA PRO A 164 32.88 14.08 -29.14
C PRO A 164 31.58 13.66 -29.78
N ILE A 165 30.57 14.55 -29.74
CA ILE A 165 29.27 14.33 -30.39
C ILE A 165 29.46 14.03 -31.89
N GLY A 166 28.79 13.01 -32.40
CA GLY A 166 28.87 12.59 -33.78
C GLY A 166 30.06 11.67 -34.12
N THR A 167 30.84 11.26 -33.10
CA THR A 167 31.93 10.27 -33.31
C THR A 167 31.51 8.92 -32.71
N ILE A 168 31.92 7.84 -33.38
CA ILE A 168 31.75 6.47 -32.89
C ILE A 168 33.13 6.01 -32.37
N PRO A 169 33.25 5.62 -31.08
CA PRO A 169 34.52 5.10 -30.58
C PRO A 169 34.90 3.80 -31.27
N MET A 170 36.21 3.54 -31.40
CA MET A 170 36.76 2.39 -32.17
C MET A 170 36.23 1.03 -31.69
N GLY A 171 35.73 0.90 -30.46
CA GLY A 171 35.12 -0.32 -29.92
C GLY A 171 33.62 -0.47 -30.21
N GLY A 172 32.97 0.50 -30.88
CA GLY A 172 31.55 0.47 -31.18
C GLY A 172 31.22 -0.54 -32.28
N LEU A 173 30.55 -1.63 -31.92
CA LEU A 173 30.18 -2.70 -32.86
C LEU A 173 28.79 -2.48 -33.48
N PHE A 174 27.88 -1.79 -32.77
CA PHE A 174 26.53 -1.43 -33.24
C PHE A 174 26.02 -0.20 -32.48
N LEU A 175 25.06 0.47 -33.05
CA LEU A 175 24.43 1.65 -32.46
C LEU A 175 22.97 1.34 -32.15
N THR A 176 22.52 1.85 -30.98
CA THR A 176 21.10 1.85 -30.59
C THR A 176 20.65 3.28 -30.33
N ALA A 177 19.41 3.60 -30.65
CA ALA A 177 18.79 4.88 -30.33
C ALA A 177 17.48 4.66 -29.60
N GLY A 178 17.29 5.36 -28.46
CA GLY A 178 15.99 5.49 -27.80
C GLY A 178 15.44 6.89 -28.09
N VAL A 179 14.20 6.97 -28.56
CA VAL A 179 13.50 8.23 -28.80
C VAL A 179 12.24 8.24 -27.96
N ASP A 180 12.09 9.28 -27.14
CA ASP A 180 10.87 9.57 -26.40
C ASP A 180 10.12 10.68 -27.17
N ILE A 181 8.80 10.48 -27.42
CA ILE A 181 7.95 11.38 -28.21
C ILE A 181 6.81 11.91 -27.33
#